data_42e0ce073d77dd183949561f154270af
#
_entry.id   42e0ce073d77dd183949561f154270af
#
_cell.length_a   1.000
_cell.length_b   1.000
_cell.length_c   1.000
_cell.angle_alpha   90.00
_cell.angle_beta   90.00
_cell.angle_gamma   90.00
#
_symmetry.space_group_name_H-M   'P 1'
#
loop_
_entity.id
_entity.type
_entity.pdbx_description
1 polymer ?
#
loop_
_entity_poly.entity_id
_entity_poly.type
_entity_poly.pdbx_seq_one_letter_code
_entity_poly.pdbx_strand_id
1 'polypeptide(L)'
;TLREKLNAKNYSKVYVENVPTEVLEMIKGEGIEILDDISSNPLSFVVSAGYEKEDFEKSLKNWIGKISDDPLVWLCYPKKSSKKYKSELSRETMWDILGSYNMEPVRQIAIDEDWSAIRYRLVNKIKSLTRTNAATREGKNRIKSQ
;
A
#
# COMPACT_ATOMS: atom_id res chain seq x y z
N THR A 1 -5.87 16.81 2.97
CA THR A 1 -5.53 16.51 1.58
C THR A 1 -5.18 15.03 1.39
N LEU A 2 -5.19 14.55 0.16
CA LEU A 2 -4.76 13.18 -0.12
C LEU A 2 -3.30 12.98 0.27
N ARG A 3 -2.46 13.95 -0.01
CA ARG A 3 -1.04 13.87 0.35
C ARG A 3 -0.84 13.66 1.86
N GLU A 4 -1.62 14.37 2.68
CA GLU A 4 -1.57 14.21 4.13
C GLU A 4 -2.08 12.83 4.56
N LYS A 5 -3.19 12.38 3.97
CA LYS A 5 -3.76 11.05 4.26
C LYS A 5 -2.76 9.94 3.94
N LEU A 6 -2.02 10.08 2.86
CA LEU A 6 -1.00 9.11 2.44
C LEU A 6 0.29 9.21 3.25
N ASN A 7 0.39 10.18 4.16
CA ASN A 7 1.61 10.45 4.92
C ASN A 7 2.80 10.76 4.00
N ALA A 8 2.54 11.48 2.93
CA ALA A 8 3.49 11.69 1.84
C ALA A 8 4.05 13.12 1.76
N LYS A 9 4.01 13.87 2.86
CA LYS A 9 4.52 15.25 2.90
C LYS A 9 5.98 15.36 2.47
N ASN A 10 6.79 14.39 2.84
CA ASN A 10 8.23 14.40 2.58
C ASN A 10 8.61 13.69 1.29
N TYR A 11 7.64 13.31 0.47
CA TYR A 11 7.88 12.60 -0.77
C TYR A 11 7.46 13.45 -1.96
N SER A 12 8.35 13.58 -2.93
CA SER A 12 8.09 14.35 -4.16
C SER A 12 7.82 13.45 -5.37
N LYS A 13 8.14 12.16 -5.27
CA LYS A 13 8.02 11.21 -6.37
C LYS A 13 7.40 9.91 -5.88
N VAL A 14 6.62 9.25 -6.75
CA VAL A 14 5.98 7.98 -6.44
C VAL A 14 6.10 7.01 -7.62
N TYR A 15 6.38 5.75 -7.33
CA TYR A 15 6.25 4.67 -8.29
C TYR A 15 4.83 4.12 -8.22
N VAL A 16 4.17 3.98 -9.36
CA VAL A 16 2.78 3.49 -9.41
C VAL A 16 2.66 2.25 -10.28
N GLU A 17 1.75 1.34 -9.89
CA GLU A 17 1.42 0.14 -10.64
C GLU A 17 -0.10 0.00 -10.73
N ASN A 18 -0.61 -0.06 -11.95
CA ASN A 18 -2.03 -0.28 -12.22
C ASN A 18 -2.99 0.71 -11.58
N VAL A 19 -2.52 1.90 -11.25
CA VAL A 19 -3.34 2.93 -10.61
C VAL A 19 -4.26 3.55 -11.67
N PRO A 20 -5.58 3.59 -11.40
CA PRO A 20 -6.53 4.16 -12.36
C PRO A 20 -6.31 5.66 -12.56
N THR A 21 -6.70 6.15 -13.73
CA THR A 21 -6.47 7.54 -14.13
C THR A 21 -6.99 8.54 -13.09
N GLU A 22 -8.19 8.31 -12.53
CA GLU A 22 -8.78 9.21 -11.54
C GLU A 22 -7.91 9.36 -10.30
N VAL A 23 -7.29 8.25 -9.84
CA VAL A 23 -6.41 8.28 -8.67
C VAL A 23 -5.06 8.91 -9.03
N LEU A 24 -4.52 8.59 -10.22
CA LEU A 24 -3.29 9.22 -10.71
C LEU A 24 -3.41 10.74 -10.77
N GLU A 25 -4.52 11.25 -11.28
CA GLU A 25 -4.75 12.68 -11.37
C GLU A 25 -4.82 13.33 -9.99
N MET A 26 -5.41 12.64 -9.01
CA MET A 26 -5.43 13.12 -7.63
C MET A 26 -4.01 13.22 -7.07
N ILE A 27 -3.17 12.23 -7.30
CA ILE A 27 -1.78 12.21 -6.84
C ILE A 27 -0.99 13.35 -7.48
N LYS A 28 -1.12 13.50 -8.79
CA LYS A 28 -0.46 14.59 -9.54
C LYS A 28 -0.91 15.96 -9.04
N GLY A 29 -2.21 16.09 -8.75
CA GLY A 29 -2.79 17.33 -8.21
C GLY A 29 -2.22 17.74 -6.86
N GLU A 30 -1.64 16.79 -6.12
CA GLU A 30 -0.97 17.07 -4.84
C GLU A 30 0.51 17.47 -5.02
N GLY A 31 0.97 17.61 -6.26
CA GLY A 31 2.34 18.00 -6.55
C GLY A 31 3.36 16.86 -6.47
N ILE A 32 2.87 15.62 -6.55
CA ILE A 32 3.73 14.44 -6.51
C ILE A 32 4.00 13.97 -7.94
N GLU A 33 5.26 13.85 -8.30
CA GLU A 33 5.69 13.39 -9.63
C GLU A 33 5.59 11.87 -9.72
N ILE A 34 5.05 11.36 -10.84
CA ILE A 34 4.99 9.93 -11.10
C ILE A 34 6.32 9.51 -11.72
N LEU A 35 6.96 8.48 -11.16
CA LEU A 35 8.19 7.93 -11.70
C LEU A 35 7.91 7.14 -12.97
N ASP A 36 8.68 7.39 -14.01
CA ASP A 36 8.59 6.69 -15.29
C ASP A 36 9.34 5.36 -15.28
N ASP A 37 10.35 5.24 -14.41
CA ASP A 37 11.27 4.12 -14.42
C ASP A 37 11.73 3.78 -13.01
N ILE A 38 11.87 2.48 -12.73
CA ILE A 38 12.29 1.96 -11.42
C ILE A 38 13.74 1.50 -11.39
N SER A 39 14.50 1.71 -12.47
CA SER A 39 15.81 1.08 -12.66
C SER A 39 16.95 1.67 -11.85
N SER A 40 16.87 2.91 -11.41
CA SER A 40 18.06 3.63 -10.95
C SER A 40 18.21 3.76 -9.43
N ASN A 41 17.15 3.76 -8.65
CA ASN A 41 17.21 4.01 -7.20
C ASN A 41 16.22 3.17 -6.43
N PRO A 42 16.49 2.89 -5.13
CA PRO A 42 15.49 2.24 -4.29
C PRO A 42 14.20 3.02 -4.25
N LEU A 43 13.08 2.31 -4.33
CA LEU A 43 11.77 2.90 -4.30
C LEU A 43 11.38 3.24 -2.86
N SER A 44 11.17 4.53 -2.58
CA SER A 44 10.78 5.01 -1.25
C SER A 44 9.28 5.20 -1.09
N PHE A 45 8.56 5.35 -2.19
CA PHE A 45 7.12 5.58 -2.18
C PHE A 45 6.50 4.81 -3.34
N VAL A 46 5.60 3.87 -3.00
CA VAL A 46 4.95 2.99 -3.97
C VAL A 46 3.44 3.03 -3.74
N VAL A 47 2.69 3.20 -4.82
CA VAL A 47 1.23 3.06 -4.82
C VAL A 47 0.85 2.06 -5.90
N SER A 48 0.24 0.96 -5.51
CA SER A 48 -0.24 -0.07 -6.43
C SER A 48 -1.74 -0.22 -6.26
N ALA A 49 -2.45 -0.49 -7.35
CA ALA A 49 -3.89 -0.71 -7.29
C ALA A 49 -4.26 -2.03 -7.95
N GLY A 50 -5.39 -2.58 -7.54
CA GLY A 50 -5.92 -3.82 -8.11
C GLY A 50 -7.38 -3.99 -7.82
N TYR A 51 -8.04 -4.82 -8.63
CA TYR A 51 -9.44 -5.18 -8.49
C TYR A 51 -9.60 -6.58 -7.91
N GLU A 52 -8.54 -7.38 -8.00
CA GLU A 52 -8.48 -8.75 -7.51
C GLU A 52 -7.12 -8.97 -6.85
N LYS A 53 -7.05 -9.96 -5.97
CA LYS A 53 -5.81 -10.31 -5.26
C LYS A 53 -4.66 -10.61 -6.22
N GLU A 54 -4.96 -11.27 -7.33
CA GLU A 54 -3.98 -11.62 -8.36
C GLU A 54 -3.30 -10.40 -8.99
N ASP A 55 -4.01 -9.28 -9.09
CA ASP A 55 -3.44 -8.06 -9.64
C ASP A 55 -2.24 -7.60 -8.82
N PHE A 56 -2.35 -7.70 -7.50
CA PHE A 56 -1.26 -7.34 -6.59
C PHE A 56 -0.13 -8.36 -6.65
N GLU A 57 -0.44 -9.65 -6.71
CA GLU A 57 0.56 -10.72 -6.79
C GLU A 57 1.43 -10.57 -8.04
N LYS A 58 0.83 -10.19 -9.16
CA LYS A 58 1.56 -9.94 -10.40
C LYS A 58 2.42 -8.68 -10.33
N SER A 59 1.86 -7.59 -9.82
CA SER A 59 2.58 -6.31 -9.77
C SER A 59 3.72 -6.31 -8.76
N LEU A 60 3.59 -7.05 -7.67
CA LEU A 60 4.63 -7.18 -6.65
C LEU A 60 5.99 -7.56 -7.22
N LYS A 61 6.01 -8.46 -8.19
CA LYS A 61 7.24 -8.93 -8.83
C LYS A 61 8.05 -7.79 -9.44
N ASN A 62 7.38 -6.71 -9.83
CA ASN A 62 8.04 -5.59 -10.48
C ASN A 62 8.77 -4.67 -9.51
N TRP A 63 8.32 -4.58 -8.25
CA TRP A 63 8.84 -3.56 -7.35
C TRP A 63 9.31 -4.06 -5.98
N ILE A 64 8.85 -5.23 -5.52
CA ILE A 64 9.10 -5.64 -4.12
C ILE A 64 10.60 -5.80 -3.81
N GLY A 65 11.40 -6.21 -4.78
CA GLY A 65 12.85 -6.36 -4.61
C GLY A 65 13.63 -5.05 -4.73
N LYS A 66 12.95 -3.94 -4.98
CA LYS A 66 13.58 -2.65 -5.28
C LYS A 66 13.23 -1.56 -4.28
N ILE A 67 12.54 -1.90 -3.20
CA ILE A 67 12.13 -0.93 -2.18
C ILE A 67 13.31 -0.51 -1.30
N SER A 68 13.22 0.72 -0.77
CA SER A 68 14.19 1.25 0.18
C SER A 68 14.06 0.58 1.55
N ASP A 69 14.89 1.01 2.48
CA ASP A 69 14.95 0.46 3.84
C ASP A 69 13.64 0.63 4.64
N ASP A 70 12.96 1.75 4.45
CA ASP A 70 11.68 2.02 5.12
C ASP A 70 10.72 2.68 4.11
N PRO A 71 10.17 1.90 3.15
CA PRO A 71 9.37 2.48 2.09
C PRO A 71 7.96 2.84 2.56
N LEU A 72 7.39 3.85 1.93
CA LEU A 72 5.98 4.19 2.09
C LEU A 72 5.20 3.42 1.02
N VAL A 73 4.47 2.38 1.41
CA VAL A 73 3.76 1.49 0.49
C VAL A 73 2.26 1.52 0.75
N TRP A 74 1.50 1.82 -0.29
CA TRP A 74 0.05 1.81 -0.27
C TRP A 74 -0.50 0.90 -1.36
N LEU A 75 -1.45 0.03 -0.99
CA LEU A 75 -2.20 -0.77 -1.94
C LEU A 75 -3.64 -0.27 -1.96
N CYS A 76 -4.12 0.07 -3.17
CA CYS A 76 -5.45 0.63 -3.39
C CYS A 76 -6.39 -0.43 -3.95
N TYR A 77 -7.60 -0.50 -3.44
CA TYR A 77 -8.60 -1.44 -3.90
C TYR A 77 -9.99 -0.79 -3.88
N PRO A 78 -10.93 -1.27 -4.71
CA PRO A 78 -12.27 -0.68 -4.73
C PRO A 78 -13.02 -0.93 -3.43
N LYS A 79 -13.74 0.08 -2.97
CA LYS A 79 -14.65 -0.08 -1.83
C LYS A 79 -15.81 -0.99 -2.22
N LYS A 80 -16.31 -1.78 -1.28
CA LYS A 80 -17.52 -2.59 -1.49
C LYS A 80 -18.73 -1.73 -1.80
N SER A 81 -18.77 -0.51 -1.28
CA SER A 81 -19.85 0.45 -1.54
C SER A 81 -19.75 1.14 -2.88
N SER A 82 -18.67 0.93 -3.65
CA SER A 82 -18.51 1.54 -4.95
C SER A 82 -19.62 1.11 -5.90
N LYS A 83 -20.22 2.08 -6.59
CA LYS A 83 -21.22 1.83 -7.65
C LYS A 83 -20.54 1.65 -9.01
N LYS A 84 -19.29 2.11 -9.13
CA LYS A 84 -18.53 2.08 -10.37
C LYS A 84 -17.75 0.78 -10.55
N TYR A 85 -17.22 0.22 -9.47
CA TYR A 85 -16.36 -0.97 -9.51
C TYR A 85 -16.94 -2.06 -8.62
N LYS A 86 -16.86 -3.31 -9.11
CA LYS A 86 -17.20 -4.49 -8.32
C LYS A 86 -15.92 -5.25 -8.01
N SER A 87 -15.74 -5.60 -6.74
CA SER A 87 -14.55 -6.32 -6.30
C SER A 87 -14.88 -7.17 -5.07
N GLU A 88 -14.25 -8.33 -4.99
CA GLU A 88 -14.32 -9.19 -3.81
C GLU A 88 -13.34 -8.76 -2.72
N LEU A 89 -12.49 -7.77 -3.01
CA LEU A 89 -11.52 -7.29 -2.05
C LEU A 89 -12.16 -6.52 -0.93
N SER A 90 -11.62 -6.72 0.27
CA SER A 90 -12.03 -6.07 1.49
C SER A 90 -10.80 -5.88 2.37
N ARG A 91 -10.96 -5.17 3.48
CA ARG A 91 -9.89 -5.04 4.47
C ARG A 91 -9.37 -6.41 4.91
N GLU A 92 -10.28 -7.37 5.12
CA GLU A 92 -9.92 -8.72 5.57
C GLU A 92 -9.08 -9.47 4.55
N THR A 93 -9.47 -9.41 3.27
CA THR A 93 -8.71 -10.10 2.20
C THR A 93 -7.38 -9.44 1.90
N MET A 94 -7.27 -8.12 2.16
CA MET A 94 -6.03 -7.36 1.95
C MET A 94 -5.08 -7.42 3.14
N TRP A 95 -5.53 -7.92 4.30
CA TRP A 95 -4.77 -7.83 5.55
C TRP A 95 -3.37 -8.42 5.47
N ASP A 96 -3.25 -9.64 4.97
CA ASP A 96 -1.99 -10.39 4.95
C ASP A 96 -1.32 -10.48 3.59
N ILE A 97 -1.77 -9.70 2.61
CA ILE A 97 -1.30 -9.81 1.23
C ILE A 97 0.22 -9.61 1.09
N LEU A 98 0.82 -8.79 1.94
CA LEU A 98 2.27 -8.57 1.97
C LEU A 98 2.95 -9.26 3.15
N GLY A 99 2.25 -10.17 3.83
CA GLY A 99 2.79 -10.86 5.01
C GLY A 99 4.05 -11.67 4.73
N SER A 100 4.11 -12.36 3.58
CA SER A 100 5.28 -13.15 3.18
C SER A 100 6.49 -12.27 2.82
N TYR A 101 6.31 -10.99 2.67
CA TYR A 101 7.36 -10.01 2.40
C TYR A 101 7.72 -9.18 3.64
N ASN A 102 7.32 -9.64 4.83
CA ASN A 102 7.61 -9.03 6.12
C ASN A 102 6.98 -7.65 6.30
N MET A 103 5.84 -7.42 5.68
CA MET A 103 5.10 -6.16 5.82
C MET A 103 3.76 -6.36 6.53
N GLU A 104 3.46 -5.46 7.44
CA GLU A 104 2.21 -5.41 8.19
C GLU A 104 1.32 -4.28 7.69
N PRO A 105 0.00 -4.49 7.62
CA PRO A 105 -0.91 -3.38 7.40
C PRO A 105 -0.93 -2.49 8.65
N VAL A 106 -0.77 -1.18 8.47
CA VAL A 106 -0.67 -0.25 9.60
C VAL A 106 -1.70 0.87 9.56
N ARG A 107 -2.32 1.12 8.42
CA ARG A 107 -3.31 2.19 8.29
C ARG A 107 -4.21 1.96 7.09
N GLN A 108 -5.47 2.36 7.21
CA GLN A 108 -6.43 2.36 6.10
C GLN A 108 -7.01 3.75 5.95
N ILE A 109 -7.14 4.19 4.69
CA ILE A 109 -7.76 5.47 4.36
C ILE A 109 -8.78 5.29 3.22
N ALA A 110 -9.67 6.25 3.10
CA ALA A 110 -10.52 6.41 1.93
C ALA A 110 -9.86 7.40 0.98
N ILE A 111 -9.65 7.01 -0.26
CA ILE A 111 -9.11 7.92 -1.28
C ILE A 111 -10.26 8.79 -1.81
N ASP A 112 -11.34 8.15 -2.23
CA ASP A 112 -12.57 8.81 -2.69
C ASP A 112 -13.76 7.88 -2.42
N GLU A 113 -14.89 8.11 -3.07
CA GLU A 113 -16.09 7.30 -2.88
C GLU A 113 -15.95 5.87 -3.42
N ASP A 114 -15.01 5.63 -4.34
CA ASP A 114 -14.82 4.33 -4.99
C ASP A 114 -13.60 3.55 -4.50
N TRP A 115 -12.59 4.22 -3.97
CA TRP A 115 -11.29 3.63 -3.65
C TRP A 115 -10.91 3.76 -2.19
N SER A 116 -10.42 2.65 -1.63
CA SER A 116 -9.73 2.60 -0.34
C SER A 116 -8.26 2.30 -0.55
N ALA A 117 -7.43 2.61 0.43
CA ALA A 117 -6.02 2.24 0.42
C ALA A 117 -5.58 1.78 1.80
N ILE A 118 -4.71 0.79 1.82
CA ILE A 118 -4.07 0.30 3.04
C ILE A 118 -2.58 0.53 2.93
N ARG A 119 -1.98 1.10 3.97
CA ARG A 119 -0.54 1.24 4.10
C ARG A 119 0.06 0.01 4.72
N TYR A 120 1.18 -0.44 4.17
CA TYR A 120 1.97 -1.55 4.70
C TYR A 120 3.36 -1.05 5.08
N ARG A 121 3.88 -1.55 6.16
CA ARG A 121 5.20 -1.17 6.64
C ARG A 121 5.99 -2.41 7.03
N LEU A 122 7.30 -2.40 6.78
CA LEU A 122 8.17 -3.50 7.20
C LEU A 122 8.04 -3.69 8.71
N VAL A 123 7.84 -4.93 9.14
CA VAL A 123 7.57 -5.25 10.55
C VAL A 123 8.71 -4.82 11.47
N ASN A 124 9.96 -4.86 11.00
CA ASN A 124 11.12 -4.43 11.79
C ASN A 124 11.19 -2.90 11.98
N LYS A 125 10.34 -2.14 11.29
CA LYS A 125 10.24 -0.68 11.46
C LYS A 125 9.09 -0.28 12.39
N ILE A 126 8.31 -1.25 12.84
CA ILE A 126 7.17 -1.00 13.74
C ILE A 126 7.65 -1.21 15.17
N LYS A 127 7.58 -0.16 15.99
CA LYS A 127 8.07 -0.20 17.37
C LYS A 127 7.21 -1.05 18.30
N SER A 128 5.90 -1.02 18.12
CA SER A 128 4.96 -1.72 18.99
C SER A 128 3.80 -2.30 18.19
N LEU A 129 3.50 -3.58 18.43
CA LEU A 129 2.34 -4.28 17.89
C LEU A 129 1.45 -4.67 19.06
N THR A 130 0.44 -3.84 19.34
CA THR A 130 -0.49 -4.05 20.45
C THR A 130 -1.82 -4.68 20.02
N ARG A 131 -2.00 -4.90 18.73
CA ARG A 131 -3.20 -5.52 18.17
C ARG A 131 -3.20 -7.04 18.38
N THR A 132 -4.36 -7.67 18.17
CA THR A 132 -4.54 -9.11 18.39
C THR A 132 -4.18 -9.97 17.18
N ASN A 133 -3.97 -9.35 16.00
CA ASN A 133 -3.69 -10.07 14.76
C ASN A 133 -2.51 -9.46 14.02
N ALA A 134 -1.77 -10.31 13.31
CA ALA A 134 -0.64 -9.88 12.51
C ALA A 134 -0.59 -10.67 11.19
N ALA A 135 0.02 -10.07 10.16
CA ALA A 135 0.15 -10.65 8.84
C ALA A 135 1.48 -11.40 8.67
N THR A 136 2.53 -10.95 9.35
CA THR A 136 3.89 -11.50 9.22
C THR A 136 4.17 -12.52 10.30
N ARG A 137 5.15 -13.39 10.05
CA ARG A 137 5.61 -14.36 11.05
C ARG A 137 6.20 -13.65 12.27
N GLU A 138 7.05 -12.65 12.05
CA GLU A 138 7.64 -11.86 13.14
C GLU A 138 6.58 -11.12 13.94
N GLY A 139 5.59 -10.51 13.25
CA GLY A 139 4.49 -9.83 13.92
C GLY A 139 3.67 -10.77 14.79
N LYS A 140 3.37 -11.96 14.30
CA LYS A 140 2.66 -12.99 15.07
C LYS A 140 3.45 -13.40 16.30
N ASN A 141 4.76 -13.56 16.17
CA ASN A 141 5.64 -13.89 17.29
C ASN A 141 5.68 -12.75 18.32
N ARG A 142 5.73 -11.50 17.88
CA ARG A 142 5.74 -10.33 18.76
C ARG A 142 4.44 -10.20 19.55
N ILE A 143 3.30 -10.45 18.92
CA ILE A 143 2.00 -10.43 19.59
C ILE A 143 1.92 -11.53 20.63
N LYS A 144 2.42 -12.72 20.29
CA LYS A 144 2.39 -13.90 21.17
C LYS A 144 3.22 -13.72 22.43
N SER A 145 4.28 -12.94 22.35
CA SER A 145 5.20 -12.71 23.48
C SER A 145 4.81 -11.54 24.37
N GLN A 146 3.73 -10.86 24.08
CA GLN A 146 3.20 -9.75 24.90
C GLN A 146 2.47 -10.25 26.13
#